data_00bc2a9fdd574b599b27724d08808385
#
_entry.id   00bc2a9fdd574b599b27724d08808385
#
_cell.length_a   1.000
_cell.length_b   1.000
_cell.length_c   1.000
_cell.angle_alpha   90.00
_cell.angle_beta   90.00
_cell.angle_gamma   90.00
#
_symmetry.space_group_name_H-M   'P 1'
#
loop_
_entity.id
_entity.type
_entity.pdbx_description
1 polymer ?
#
loop_
_entity_poly.entity_id
_entity_poly.type
_entity_poly.pdbx_seq_one_letter_code
_entity_poly.pdbx_strand_id
1 'polypeptide(L)'
;MNESNPVDHPPLNQPPPLFAPTVSSSPRGRWKKRALLLAAALLILVTISWATQDRPILLRRPHEVANHFESDVLEVAARVDHQFDTRARELGLQTAMAAPWNLVARRLSLAMVGNSLSLEEYRALERVDPAQRVAWWTEYLLSERRWADQFSERWARATVGTANGPFLIFRRRKYQQWLADQFQENVPYNQIVRKLITAQGSWTDAPEVNFLTATMDEGGNGKPDPIRLAGRTSRAFLATRIDCLQCHEDYLGNVRFPTEASDGLRSGEQSDFHELAAFFANVRMENPFRGLRNNNHEYRYRFLNATDERVVSPNVPFDRERCPTGPRDRDALADWVTDPENHAFARATVNRVWAILFGRPLVRPIDSIPLNGPFPPGLETLAEDFTSHGYDLHRLIRVIVATQVFQRDSRLESQEPTADHEEAWAVFPMTQLRPEQMAASILQACRLKAIDASSSIISQLEMFDGVRDFTQAYGDRGEEEFDEESVTIPQRLLMMNGSFLSERIVNNPIMNASTRIANLGMTDSSAIESAYLATLNRLPEPEEIELFRSRLQGRTGGERSNALGSLYWVLLNSTEFQWNH
;
A
#
# COMPACT_ATOMS: atom_id res chain seq x y z
N MET A 1 -18.15 -84.25 38.78
CA MET A 1 -17.21 -84.88 39.70
C MET A 1 -16.66 -83.82 40.58
N ASN A 2 -17.23 -83.87 41.76
CA ASN A 2 -16.70 -83.70 43.08
C ASN A 2 -16.06 -82.36 43.42
N GLU A 3 -16.75 -81.54 44.18
CA GLU A 3 -16.82 -81.55 45.70
C GLU A 3 -15.50 -80.99 46.25
N SER A 4 -15.45 -79.99 47.13
CA SER A 4 -16.15 -79.80 48.38
C SER A 4 -15.84 -78.43 49.00
N ASN A 5 -16.85 -77.79 49.54
CA ASN A 5 -16.80 -76.90 50.72
C ASN A 5 -16.38 -77.66 51.95
N PRO A 6 -16.22 -77.07 53.16
CA PRO A 6 -16.22 -75.69 53.64
C PRO A 6 -15.13 -75.44 54.71
N VAL A 7 -15.06 -74.26 55.38
CA VAL A 7 -15.17 -74.08 56.85
C VAL A 7 -15.04 -72.60 57.25
N ASP A 8 -16.05 -72.12 57.93
CA ASP A 8 -16.15 -70.92 58.72
C ASP A 8 -15.13 -70.81 59.85
N HIS A 9 -14.63 -69.59 60.10
CA HIS A 9 -14.33 -69.11 61.43
C HIS A 9 -14.38 -67.54 61.56
N PRO A 10 -14.71 -67.00 62.71
CA PRO A 10 -15.32 -65.70 62.93
C PRO A 10 -14.31 -64.57 63.18
N PRO A 11 -14.79 -63.33 63.27
CA PRO A 11 -13.98 -62.14 63.09
C PRO A 11 -13.27 -61.68 64.37
N LEU A 12 -12.06 -61.19 64.25
CA LEU A 12 -11.35 -60.47 65.30
C LEU A 12 -11.21 -58.99 64.94
N ASN A 13 -11.85 -58.20 65.77
CA ASN A 13 -11.60 -56.79 66.11
C ASN A 13 -10.89 -55.88 65.14
N GLN A 14 -11.64 -55.02 64.51
CA GLN A 14 -11.13 -53.76 63.93
C GLN A 14 -11.07 -52.69 65.05
N PRO A 15 -9.96 -51.89 65.11
CA PRO A 15 -9.91 -50.69 65.94
C PRO A 15 -10.72 -49.54 65.28
N PRO A 16 -11.23 -48.58 66.07
CA PRO A 16 -12.09 -47.51 65.59
C PRO A 16 -11.33 -46.56 64.64
N PRO A 17 -12.01 -45.91 63.65
CA PRO A 17 -11.40 -45.02 62.73
C PRO A 17 -10.85 -43.76 63.42
N LEU A 18 -9.58 -43.53 63.26
CA LEU A 18 -8.92 -42.27 63.63
C LEU A 18 -9.57 -41.10 62.88
N PHE A 19 -10.00 -40.12 63.63
CA PHE A 19 -10.59 -38.88 63.21
C PHE A 19 -9.78 -38.26 61.99
N ALA A 20 -10.40 -38.14 60.84
CA ALA A 20 -9.93 -37.29 59.80
C ALA A 20 -10.04 -35.82 60.28
N PRO A 21 -9.00 -35.00 60.14
CA PRO A 21 -9.11 -33.59 60.46
C PRO A 21 -10.05 -32.92 59.48
N THR A 22 -11.20 -32.49 59.96
CA THR A 22 -12.05 -31.54 59.21
C THR A 22 -11.27 -30.25 59.05
N VAL A 23 -10.71 -30.02 57.82
CA VAL A 23 -10.17 -28.75 57.46
C VAL A 23 -11.33 -27.75 57.35
N SER A 24 -11.62 -27.10 58.50
CA SER A 24 -12.52 -25.94 58.51
C SER A 24 -11.86 -24.82 57.69
N SER A 25 -12.23 -24.68 56.42
CA SER A 25 -11.86 -23.51 55.62
C SER A 25 -12.49 -22.30 56.30
N SER A 26 -11.67 -21.47 56.93
CA SER A 26 -12.12 -20.25 57.61
C SER A 26 -12.89 -19.36 56.61
N PRO A 27 -14.00 -18.73 57.00
CA PRO A 27 -14.79 -17.87 56.11
C PRO A 27 -13.98 -16.72 55.52
N ARG A 28 -12.88 -16.30 56.15
CA ARG A 28 -11.94 -15.27 55.64
C ARG A 28 -11.17 -15.69 54.37
N GLY A 29 -10.87 -16.99 54.18
CA GLY A 29 -10.18 -17.47 52.97
C GLY A 29 -11.07 -17.51 51.73
N ARG A 30 -12.38 -17.77 51.90
CA ARG A 30 -13.35 -17.75 50.80
C ARG A 30 -13.64 -16.33 50.32
N TRP A 31 -13.64 -15.36 51.20
CA TRP A 31 -13.88 -13.95 50.83
C TRP A 31 -12.69 -13.36 50.04
N LYS A 32 -11.46 -13.66 50.45
CA LYS A 32 -10.26 -13.27 49.72
C LYS A 32 -10.21 -13.87 48.31
N LYS A 33 -10.55 -15.16 48.15
CA LYS A 33 -10.63 -15.80 46.82
C LYS A 33 -11.72 -15.18 45.93
N ARG A 34 -12.91 -14.87 46.48
CA ARG A 34 -13.99 -14.19 45.77
C ARG A 34 -13.61 -12.75 45.38
N ALA A 35 -12.97 -12.02 46.27
CA ALA A 35 -12.47 -10.67 45.97
C ALA A 35 -11.39 -10.67 44.86
N LEU A 36 -10.49 -11.68 44.87
CA LEU A 36 -9.46 -11.83 43.83
C LEU A 36 -10.07 -12.19 42.47
N LEU A 37 -11.08 -13.05 42.44
CA LEU A 37 -11.80 -13.40 41.21
C LEU A 37 -12.61 -12.22 40.67
N LEU A 38 -13.23 -11.42 41.53
CA LEU A 38 -13.94 -10.21 41.15
C LEU A 38 -12.96 -9.14 40.62
N ALA A 39 -11.81 -8.97 41.25
CA ALA A 39 -10.77 -8.06 40.79
C ALA A 39 -10.18 -8.51 39.43
N ALA A 40 -9.95 -9.80 39.23
CA ALA A 40 -9.52 -10.35 37.96
C ALA A 40 -10.59 -10.18 36.87
N ALA A 41 -11.85 -10.43 37.16
CA ALA A 41 -12.96 -10.21 36.23
C ALA A 41 -13.13 -8.72 35.87
N LEU A 42 -12.99 -7.84 36.86
CA LEU A 42 -13.02 -6.40 36.62
C LEU A 42 -11.82 -5.93 35.75
N LEU A 43 -10.64 -6.46 36.01
CA LEU A 43 -9.45 -6.18 35.21
C LEU A 43 -9.64 -6.66 33.77
N ILE A 44 -10.19 -7.85 33.56
CA ILE A 44 -10.54 -8.40 32.25
C ILE A 44 -11.57 -7.52 31.56
N LEU A 45 -12.63 -7.08 32.24
CA LEU A 45 -13.65 -6.18 31.70
C LEU A 45 -13.06 -4.81 31.33
N VAL A 46 -12.19 -4.26 32.17
CA VAL A 46 -11.50 -2.99 31.89
C VAL A 46 -10.56 -3.13 30.68
N THR A 47 -9.81 -4.23 30.59
CA THR A 47 -8.92 -4.49 29.45
C THR A 47 -9.71 -4.72 28.15
N ILE A 48 -10.83 -5.46 28.21
CA ILE A 48 -11.74 -5.63 27.07
C ILE A 48 -12.36 -4.29 26.69
N SER A 49 -12.86 -3.52 27.65
CA SER A 49 -13.42 -2.19 27.37
C SER A 49 -12.38 -1.26 26.74
N TRP A 50 -11.16 -1.25 27.26
CA TRP A 50 -10.07 -0.46 26.69
C TRP A 50 -9.66 -0.93 25.27
N ALA A 51 -9.62 -2.24 25.03
CA ALA A 51 -9.28 -2.83 23.74
C ALA A 51 -10.37 -2.66 22.67
N THR A 52 -11.64 -2.47 23.10
CA THR A 52 -12.79 -2.29 22.19
C THR A 52 -13.19 -0.83 22.02
N GLN A 53 -12.64 0.08 22.81
CA GLN A 53 -12.99 1.49 22.76
C GLN A 53 -12.22 2.19 21.64
N ASP A 54 -12.91 2.49 20.55
CA ASP A 54 -12.39 3.42 19.54
C ASP A 54 -12.21 4.79 20.22
N ARG A 55 -10.98 5.24 20.30
CA ARG A 55 -10.70 6.59 20.76
C ARG A 55 -11.35 7.58 19.80
N PRO A 56 -11.95 8.68 20.28
CA PRO A 56 -12.46 9.70 19.37
C PRO A 56 -11.28 10.20 18.54
N ILE A 57 -11.34 10.03 17.24
CA ILE A 57 -10.41 10.67 16.33
C ILE A 57 -10.73 12.14 16.43
N LEU A 58 -9.83 12.88 17.04
CA LEU A 58 -9.80 14.32 16.90
C LEU A 58 -9.27 14.58 15.49
N LEU A 59 -10.15 14.50 14.49
CA LEU A 59 -9.83 15.07 13.19
C LEU A 59 -9.30 16.47 13.46
N ARG A 60 -8.08 16.74 12.99
CA ARG A 60 -7.47 18.05 13.13
C ARG A 60 -8.47 19.08 12.65
N ARG A 61 -8.67 20.12 13.43
CA ARG A 61 -9.61 21.18 13.04
C ARG A 61 -9.14 21.76 11.71
N PRO A 62 -10.05 22.16 10.81
CA PRO A 62 -9.67 22.70 9.50
C PRO A 62 -8.61 23.81 9.53
N HIS A 63 -8.54 24.59 10.62
CA HIS A 63 -7.53 25.64 10.81
C HIS A 63 -6.16 25.13 11.32
N GLU A 64 -6.03 23.86 11.69
CA GLU A 64 -4.77 23.24 12.12
C GLU A 64 -4.02 22.56 10.96
N VAL A 65 -4.67 22.45 9.80
CA VAL A 65 -4.13 21.86 8.58
C VAL A 65 -4.09 22.95 7.51
N ALA A 66 -3.04 23.00 6.71
CA ALA A 66 -3.00 23.90 5.55
C ALA A 66 -4.18 23.59 4.63
N ASN A 67 -4.85 24.62 4.16
CA ASN A 67 -6.06 24.51 3.35
C ASN A 67 -5.92 25.12 1.95
N HIS A 68 -4.70 25.41 1.56
CA HIS A 68 -4.35 25.91 0.23
C HIS A 68 -3.00 25.33 -0.20
N PHE A 69 -2.81 25.18 -1.48
CA PHE A 69 -1.50 24.89 -2.06
C PHE A 69 -0.70 26.19 -2.20
N GLU A 70 0.61 26.11 -2.06
CA GLU A 70 1.53 27.22 -2.27
C GLU A 70 1.48 27.71 -3.73
N SER A 71 1.74 28.99 -3.98
CA SER A 71 1.62 29.58 -5.32
C SER A 71 2.53 28.94 -6.35
N ASP A 72 3.74 28.55 -5.96
CA ASP A 72 4.71 27.87 -6.82
C ASP A 72 4.27 26.44 -7.18
N VAL A 73 3.60 25.71 -6.26
CA VAL A 73 2.96 24.42 -6.54
C VAL A 73 1.89 24.59 -7.60
N LEU A 74 1.05 25.62 -7.49
CA LEU A 74 0.01 25.91 -8.48
C LEU A 74 0.58 26.32 -9.84
N GLU A 75 1.69 27.05 -9.88
CA GLU A 75 2.38 27.41 -11.13
C GLU A 75 2.91 26.18 -11.87
N VAL A 76 3.51 25.24 -11.15
CA VAL A 76 3.98 23.97 -11.74
C VAL A 76 2.79 23.14 -12.23
N ALA A 77 1.74 23.01 -11.42
CA ALA A 77 0.52 22.31 -11.80
C ALA A 77 -0.10 22.89 -13.09
N ALA A 78 -0.19 24.23 -13.20
CA ALA A 78 -0.70 24.90 -14.40
C ALA A 78 0.16 24.63 -15.65
N ARG A 79 1.49 24.53 -15.52
CA ARG A 79 2.38 24.16 -16.64
C ARG A 79 2.13 22.72 -17.09
N VAL A 80 1.93 21.80 -16.15
CA VAL A 80 1.59 20.41 -16.44
C VAL A 80 0.25 20.33 -17.17
N ASP A 81 -0.78 21.01 -16.65
CA ASP A 81 -2.12 21.06 -17.25
C ASP A 81 -2.07 21.59 -18.69
N HIS A 82 -1.31 22.68 -18.92
CA HIS A 82 -1.15 23.25 -20.25
C HIS A 82 -0.59 22.25 -21.28
N GLN A 83 0.34 21.39 -20.87
CA GLN A 83 0.92 20.36 -21.75
C GLN A 83 -0.11 19.29 -22.11
N PHE A 84 -0.89 18.81 -21.14
CA PHE A 84 -1.96 17.85 -21.38
C PHE A 84 -3.09 18.44 -22.23
N ASP A 85 -3.50 19.67 -21.97
CA ASP A 85 -4.52 20.37 -22.76
C ASP A 85 -4.06 20.61 -24.20
N THR A 86 -2.79 20.90 -24.39
CA THR A 86 -2.21 21.04 -25.72
C THR A 86 -2.25 19.73 -26.46
N ARG A 87 -1.87 18.63 -25.79
CA ARG A 87 -1.91 17.29 -26.38
C ARG A 87 -3.35 16.87 -26.72
N ALA A 88 -4.31 17.10 -25.85
CA ALA A 88 -5.72 16.79 -26.11
C ALA A 88 -6.25 17.58 -27.34
N ARG A 89 -5.92 18.89 -27.43
CA ARG A 89 -6.29 19.73 -28.59
C ARG A 89 -5.65 19.27 -29.91
N GLU A 90 -4.38 18.86 -29.89
CA GLU A 90 -3.70 18.30 -31.06
C GLU A 90 -4.39 17.03 -31.58
N LEU A 91 -4.92 16.23 -30.67
CA LEU A 91 -5.68 15.00 -30.97
C LEU A 91 -7.16 15.27 -31.27
N GLY A 92 -7.62 16.52 -31.18
CA GLY A 92 -9.05 16.86 -31.37
C GLY A 92 -9.97 16.31 -30.29
N LEU A 93 -9.44 16.03 -29.08
CA LEU A 93 -10.18 15.46 -27.97
C LEU A 93 -10.75 16.56 -27.06
N GLN A 94 -11.98 16.34 -26.58
CA GLN A 94 -12.59 17.17 -25.55
C GLN A 94 -12.07 16.72 -24.18
N THR A 95 -11.66 17.66 -23.33
CA THR A 95 -11.31 17.40 -21.94
C THR A 95 -12.53 17.42 -21.03
N ALA A 96 -12.57 16.55 -20.03
CA ALA A 96 -13.63 16.53 -19.05
C ALA A 96 -13.59 17.75 -18.12
N MET A 97 -14.75 18.12 -17.60
CA MET A 97 -14.87 19.11 -16.53
C MET A 97 -14.28 18.57 -15.21
N ALA A 98 -14.13 19.45 -14.22
CA ALA A 98 -13.71 19.03 -12.89
C ALA A 98 -14.75 18.11 -12.24
N ALA A 99 -14.30 17.01 -11.68
CA ALA A 99 -15.14 16.09 -10.92
C ALA A 99 -15.68 16.75 -9.64
N PRO A 100 -16.82 16.31 -9.11
CA PRO A 100 -17.27 16.70 -7.79
C PRO A 100 -16.19 16.41 -6.72
N TRP A 101 -16.05 17.31 -5.75
CA TRP A 101 -15.02 17.24 -4.71
C TRP A 101 -14.95 15.91 -3.97
N ASN A 102 -16.09 15.27 -3.77
CA ASN A 102 -16.20 13.98 -3.07
C ASN A 102 -15.58 12.83 -3.88
N LEU A 103 -15.68 12.85 -5.21
CA LEU A 103 -14.98 11.89 -6.07
C LEU A 103 -13.48 12.12 -6.02
N VAL A 104 -13.02 13.37 -6.11
CA VAL A 104 -11.59 13.71 -5.98
C VAL A 104 -11.06 13.28 -4.60
N ALA A 105 -11.81 13.52 -3.53
CA ALA A 105 -11.44 13.08 -2.18
C ALA A 105 -11.38 11.55 -2.07
N ARG A 106 -12.32 10.81 -2.70
CA ARG A 106 -12.29 9.35 -2.76
C ARG A 106 -11.04 8.83 -3.49
N ARG A 107 -10.71 9.40 -4.65
CA ARG A 107 -9.48 9.07 -5.40
C ARG A 107 -8.23 9.24 -4.54
N LEU A 108 -8.12 10.39 -3.86
CA LEU A 108 -7.02 10.66 -2.93
C LEU A 108 -6.94 9.64 -1.81
N SER A 109 -8.05 9.32 -1.16
CA SER A 109 -8.06 8.32 -0.09
C SER A 109 -7.62 6.95 -0.59
N LEU A 110 -8.19 6.48 -1.70
CA LEU A 110 -7.81 5.20 -2.32
C LEU A 110 -6.32 5.16 -2.68
N ALA A 111 -5.78 6.25 -3.22
CA ALA A 111 -4.37 6.33 -3.60
C ALA A 111 -3.45 6.41 -2.38
N MET A 112 -3.75 7.31 -1.45
CA MET A 112 -2.83 7.66 -0.37
C MET A 112 -2.94 6.77 0.86
N VAL A 113 -4.15 6.28 1.20
CA VAL A 113 -4.34 5.44 2.40
C VAL A 113 -4.90 4.06 2.09
N GLY A 114 -5.15 3.77 0.82
CA GLY A 114 -5.54 2.44 0.36
C GLY A 114 -6.99 2.05 0.61
N ASN A 115 -7.84 2.96 1.13
CA ASN A 115 -9.26 2.74 1.36
C ASN A 115 -10.10 3.99 1.04
N SER A 116 -11.41 3.82 0.94
CA SER A 116 -12.37 4.93 0.78
C SER A 116 -12.50 5.74 2.08
N LEU A 117 -13.03 6.98 1.97
CA LEU A 117 -13.28 7.81 3.15
C LEU A 117 -14.28 7.14 4.09
N SER A 118 -14.06 7.29 5.39
CA SER A 118 -15.07 7.01 6.40
C SER A 118 -16.20 8.05 6.36
N LEU A 119 -17.35 7.72 6.92
CA LEU A 119 -18.45 8.68 7.08
C LEU A 119 -18.03 9.90 7.91
N GLU A 120 -17.17 9.69 8.93
CA GLU A 120 -16.65 10.77 9.78
C GLU A 120 -15.77 11.73 8.99
N GLU A 121 -14.84 11.22 8.18
CA GLU A 121 -13.95 12.01 7.32
C GLU A 121 -14.74 12.76 6.24
N TYR A 122 -15.72 12.11 5.61
CA TYR A 122 -16.61 12.76 4.66
C TYR A 122 -17.32 13.98 5.30
N ARG A 123 -17.92 13.79 6.48
CA ARG A 123 -18.61 14.87 7.20
C ARG A 123 -17.69 15.97 7.71
N ALA A 124 -16.43 15.66 8.00
CA ALA A 124 -15.43 16.65 8.35
C ALA A 124 -15.06 17.50 7.12
N LEU A 125 -14.81 16.86 5.99
CA LEU A 125 -14.46 17.50 4.73
C LEU A 125 -15.60 18.38 4.18
N GLU A 126 -16.85 17.95 4.37
CA GLU A 126 -18.05 18.72 3.99
C GLU A 126 -18.13 20.09 4.68
N ARG A 127 -17.51 20.23 5.88
CA ARG A 127 -17.47 21.50 6.64
C ARG A 127 -16.35 22.45 6.19
N VAL A 128 -15.41 21.96 5.38
CA VAL A 128 -14.34 22.77 4.80
C VAL A 128 -14.91 23.57 3.61
N ASP A 129 -14.41 24.78 3.41
CA ASP A 129 -14.78 25.60 2.25
C ASP A 129 -14.58 24.80 0.95
N PRO A 130 -15.57 24.76 0.04
CA PRO A 130 -15.49 23.99 -1.20
C PRO A 130 -14.22 24.20 -2.00
N ALA A 131 -13.72 25.43 -2.10
CA ALA A 131 -12.50 25.75 -2.84
C ALA A 131 -11.21 25.22 -2.17
N GLN A 132 -11.28 24.89 -0.88
CA GLN A 132 -10.13 24.47 -0.08
C GLN A 132 -10.11 22.96 0.20
N ARG A 133 -11.18 22.22 -0.12
CA ARG A 133 -11.35 20.82 0.27
C ARG A 133 -10.24 19.93 -0.22
N VAL A 134 -9.84 20.07 -1.49
CA VAL A 134 -8.81 19.21 -2.09
C VAL A 134 -7.46 19.44 -1.42
N ALA A 135 -7.06 20.70 -1.24
CA ALA A 135 -5.81 21.04 -0.57
C ALA A 135 -5.83 20.59 0.91
N TRP A 136 -6.89 20.92 1.65
CA TRP A 136 -7.02 20.49 3.03
C TRP A 136 -6.98 18.97 3.20
N TRP A 137 -7.65 18.24 2.31
CA TRP A 137 -7.67 16.78 2.36
C TRP A 137 -6.31 16.18 2.05
N THR A 138 -5.59 16.73 1.08
CA THR A 138 -4.21 16.34 0.76
C THR A 138 -3.28 16.51 1.95
N GLU A 139 -3.30 17.69 2.60
CA GLU A 139 -2.47 17.99 3.76
C GLU A 139 -2.84 17.14 4.98
N TYR A 140 -4.14 16.91 5.18
CA TYR A 140 -4.61 16.01 6.23
C TYR A 140 -4.05 14.61 6.04
N LEU A 141 -4.19 14.03 4.83
CA LEU A 141 -3.69 12.69 4.53
C LEU A 141 -2.16 12.61 4.66
N LEU A 142 -1.40 13.59 4.16
CA LEU A 142 0.07 13.64 4.31
C LEU A 142 0.51 13.70 5.78
N SER A 143 -0.32 14.23 6.67
CA SER A 143 -0.03 14.26 8.10
C SER A 143 -0.33 12.95 8.83
N GLU A 144 -1.08 12.05 8.19
CA GLU A 144 -1.50 10.77 8.76
C GLU A 144 -0.47 9.66 8.53
N ARG A 145 -0.26 8.78 9.50
CA ARG A 145 0.62 7.62 9.33
C ARG A 145 0.15 6.67 8.22
N ARG A 146 -1.15 6.60 7.98
CA ARG A 146 -1.76 5.68 7.00
C ARG A 146 -1.20 5.86 5.59
N TRP A 147 -0.93 7.11 5.16
CA TRP A 147 -0.36 7.34 3.83
C TRP A 147 1.06 6.78 3.71
N ALA A 148 1.89 7.01 4.74
CA ALA A 148 3.26 6.51 4.75
C ALA A 148 3.30 4.97 4.76
N ASP A 149 2.41 4.32 5.50
CA ASP A 149 2.27 2.87 5.52
C ASP A 149 1.82 2.34 4.14
N GLN A 150 0.87 3.01 3.48
CA GLN A 150 0.40 2.64 2.14
C GLN A 150 1.49 2.82 1.09
N PHE A 151 2.17 3.97 1.08
CA PHE A 151 3.27 4.22 0.13
C PHE A 151 4.45 3.28 0.36
N SER A 152 4.82 3.02 1.62
CA SER A 152 5.89 2.06 1.92
C SER A 152 5.59 0.65 1.41
N GLU A 153 4.33 0.22 1.44
CA GLU A 153 3.91 -1.05 0.84
C GLU A 153 4.12 -1.05 -0.69
N ARG A 154 3.72 0.04 -1.38
CA ARG A 154 3.93 0.18 -2.83
C ARG A 154 5.42 0.17 -3.20
N TRP A 155 6.24 0.88 -2.45
CA TRP A 155 7.70 0.88 -2.63
C TRP A 155 8.35 -0.46 -2.29
N ALA A 156 7.89 -1.12 -1.23
CA ALA A 156 8.41 -2.44 -0.87
C ALA A 156 8.14 -3.48 -1.98
N ARG A 157 6.97 -3.45 -2.61
CA ARG A 157 6.68 -4.31 -3.77
C ARG A 157 7.69 -4.13 -4.91
N ALA A 158 8.00 -2.89 -5.24
CA ALA A 158 8.94 -2.57 -6.32
C ALA A 158 10.41 -2.88 -5.98
N THR A 159 10.79 -2.76 -4.70
CA THR A 159 12.20 -2.83 -4.29
C THR A 159 12.62 -4.18 -3.71
N VAL A 160 11.71 -4.87 -3.00
CA VAL A 160 12.00 -6.16 -2.34
C VAL A 160 11.01 -7.26 -2.71
N GLY A 161 9.96 -6.93 -3.47
CA GLY A 161 8.90 -7.87 -3.87
C GLY A 161 7.87 -8.10 -2.77
N THR A 162 7.01 -9.11 -2.98
CA THR A 162 5.91 -9.46 -2.08
C THR A 162 6.24 -10.60 -1.10
N ALA A 163 7.27 -11.39 -1.39
CA ALA A 163 7.67 -12.53 -0.57
C ALA A 163 8.29 -12.11 0.77
N ASN A 164 8.00 -12.86 1.82
CA ASN A 164 8.54 -12.59 3.16
C ASN A 164 9.98 -13.11 3.38
N GLY A 165 10.47 -13.99 2.51
CA GLY A 165 11.83 -14.54 2.56
C GLY A 165 12.22 -15.27 3.86
N PRO A 166 13.51 -15.65 4.02
CA PRO A 166 14.00 -16.36 5.20
C PRO A 166 14.02 -15.46 6.45
N PHE A 167 13.39 -15.92 7.52
CA PHE A 167 13.15 -15.14 8.75
C PHE A 167 14.40 -14.52 9.40
N LEU A 168 15.54 -15.21 9.41
CA LEU A 168 16.77 -14.72 10.06
C LEU A 168 17.57 -13.76 9.18
N ILE A 169 17.25 -13.68 7.90
CA ILE A 169 18.03 -12.96 6.89
C ILE A 169 17.27 -11.73 6.39
N PHE A 170 15.97 -11.87 6.17
CA PHE A 170 15.11 -10.88 5.56
C PHE A 170 13.83 -10.65 6.35
N ARG A 171 13.43 -9.41 6.51
CA ARG A 171 12.26 -8.98 7.28
C ARG A 171 11.49 -7.90 6.54
N ARG A 172 10.68 -8.30 5.55
CA ARG A 172 9.88 -7.39 4.73
C ARG A 172 9.12 -6.36 5.57
N ARG A 173 8.46 -6.79 6.65
CA ARG A 173 7.71 -5.89 7.53
C ARG A 173 8.60 -4.83 8.22
N LYS A 174 9.84 -5.19 8.60
CA LYS A 174 10.78 -4.22 9.18
C LYS A 174 11.26 -3.21 8.16
N TYR A 175 11.51 -3.67 6.94
CA TYR A 175 11.84 -2.82 5.81
C TYR A 175 10.70 -1.82 5.51
N GLN A 176 9.47 -2.32 5.41
CA GLN A 176 8.29 -1.51 5.16
C GLN A 176 8.07 -0.47 6.27
N GLN A 177 8.19 -0.85 7.56
CA GLN A 177 8.09 0.08 8.67
C GLN A 177 9.13 1.19 8.60
N TRP A 178 10.38 0.84 8.29
CA TRP A 178 11.46 1.81 8.12
C TRP A 178 11.17 2.78 6.96
N LEU A 179 10.73 2.28 5.81
CA LEU A 179 10.31 3.13 4.69
C LEU A 179 9.18 4.08 5.08
N ALA A 180 8.18 3.57 5.82
CA ALA A 180 7.07 4.39 6.29
C ALA A 180 7.54 5.50 7.25
N ASP A 181 8.54 5.22 8.10
CA ASP A 181 9.16 6.24 8.95
C ASP A 181 9.86 7.31 8.11
N GLN A 182 10.65 6.91 7.08
CA GLN A 182 11.31 7.87 6.19
C GLN A 182 10.30 8.74 5.42
N PHE A 183 9.21 8.15 4.93
CA PHE A 183 8.16 8.88 4.22
C PHE A 183 7.40 9.83 5.15
N GLN A 184 7.04 9.38 6.36
CA GLN A 184 6.35 10.21 7.35
C GLN A 184 7.18 11.44 7.76
N GLU A 185 8.50 11.28 7.86
CA GLU A 185 9.45 12.35 8.15
C GLU A 185 9.78 13.19 6.92
N ASN A 186 9.23 12.85 5.76
CA ASN A 186 9.52 13.47 4.46
C ASN A 186 11.03 13.57 4.17
N VAL A 187 11.77 12.50 4.48
CA VAL A 187 13.20 12.43 4.15
C VAL A 187 13.36 12.48 2.63
N PRO A 188 14.27 13.32 2.09
CA PRO A 188 14.54 13.39 0.66
C PRO A 188 14.72 12.02 0.01
N TYR A 189 13.99 11.75 -1.07
CA TYR A 189 13.91 10.41 -1.64
C TYR A 189 15.28 9.90 -2.15
N ASN A 190 16.13 10.77 -2.68
CA ASN A 190 17.50 10.43 -3.05
C ASN A 190 18.33 9.92 -1.85
N GLN A 191 18.13 10.48 -0.64
CA GLN A 191 18.80 10.00 0.56
C GLN A 191 18.28 8.63 1.00
N ILE A 192 16.97 8.36 0.82
CA ILE A 192 16.38 7.04 1.09
C ILE A 192 17.04 6.00 0.18
N VAL A 193 17.10 6.26 -1.14
CA VAL A 193 17.69 5.34 -2.12
C VAL A 193 19.17 5.14 -1.87
N ARG A 194 19.91 6.21 -1.51
CA ARG A 194 21.31 6.10 -1.10
C ARG A 194 21.49 5.14 0.07
N LYS A 195 20.68 5.29 1.13
CA LYS A 195 20.70 4.37 2.29
C LYS A 195 20.45 2.92 1.89
N LEU A 196 19.52 2.67 0.95
CA LEU A 196 19.21 1.32 0.47
C LEU A 196 20.38 0.67 -0.26
N ILE A 197 21.02 1.39 -1.18
CA ILE A 197 22.12 0.88 -2.00
C ILE A 197 23.37 0.64 -1.14
N THR A 198 23.66 1.54 -0.19
CA THR A 198 24.89 1.49 0.62
C THR A 198 24.75 0.73 1.93
N ALA A 199 23.57 0.20 2.23
CA ALA A 199 23.21 -0.43 3.50
C ALA A 199 24.23 -1.47 3.99
N GLN A 200 24.52 -1.43 5.28
CA GLN A 200 25.37 -2.39 6.00
C GLN A 200 24.75 -2.68 7.37
N GLY A 201 25.12 -3.78 7.97
CA GLY A 201 24.63 -4.17 9.29
C GLY A 201 23.55 -5.24 9.26
N SER A 202 22.85 -5.40 10.38
CA SER A 202 21.76 -6.36 10.55
C SER A 202 20.40 -5.67 10.38
N TRP A 203 19.42 -6.39 9.91
CA TRP A 203 18.04 -5.89 9.80
C TRP A 203 17.44 -5.43 11.15
N THR A 204 18.03 -5.81 12.29
CA THR A 204 17.63 -5.34 13.63
C THR A 204 17.96 -3.88 13.84
N ASP A 205 19.14 -3.44 13.36
CA ASP A 205 19.70 -2.12 13.63
C ASP A 205 19.66 -1.22 12.38
N ALA A 206 19.70 -1.82 11.19
CA ALA A 206 19.69 -1.17 9.89
C ALA A 206 18.62 -1.85 8.98
N PRO A 207 17.33 -1.56 9.16
CA PRO A 207 16.27 -2.21 8.39
C PRO A 207 16.38 -2.04 6.87
N GLU A 208 17.03 -0.96 6.40
CA GLU A 208 17.32 -0.70 4.98
C GLU A 208 18.18 -1.80 4.33
N VAL A 209 18.92 -2.56 5.12
CA VAL A 209 19.73 -3.69 4.63
C VAL A 209 18.85 -4.78 3.98
N ASN A 210 17.57 -4.79 4.30
CA ASN A 210 16.62 -5.74 3.70
C ASN A 210 16.48 -5.56 2.17
N PHE A 211 16.79 -4.40 1.61
CA PHE A 211 16.88 -4.22 0.15
C PHE A 211 17.89 -5.20 -0.47
N LEU A 212 19.04 -5.38 0.18
CA LEU A 212 20.09 -6.30 -0.26
C LEU A 212 19.76 -7.76 0.10
N THR A 213 19.33 -8.00 1.34
CA THR A 213 19.09 -9.37 1.83
C THR A 213 17.85 -10.03 1.23
N ALA A 214 16.92 -9.26 0.66
CA ALA A 214 15.77 -9.79 -0.08
C ALA A 214 16.15 -10.66 -1.29
N THR A 215 17.40 -10.59 -1.76
CA THR A 215 17.91 -11.42 -2.85
C THR A 215 18.65 -12.68 -2.37
N MET A 216 18.79 -12.87 -1.06
CA MET A 216 19.48 -14.02 -0.48
C MET A 216 18.54 -15.22 -0.36
N ASP A 217 18.99 -16.37 -0.81
CA ASP A 217 18.24 -17.62 -0.68
C ASP A 217 18.53 -18.33 0.66
N GLU A 218 17.55 -19.07 1.17
CA GLU A 218 17.71 -19.91 2.36
C GLU A 218 18.69 -21.05 2.07
N GLY A 219 19.74 -21.16 2.87
CA GLY A 219 20.82 -22.14 2.63
C GLY A 219 21.81 -21.75 1.54
N GLY A 220 21.71 -20.54 0.99
CA GLY A 220 22.63 -19.99 0.01
C GLY A 220 24.03 -19.70 0.58
N ASN A 221 24.90 -19.15 -0.27
CA ASN A 221 26.32 -18.87 0.03
C ASN A 221 26.56 -17.72 1.02
N GLY A 222 25.50 -17.17 1.64
CA GLY A 222 25.56 -16.04 2.56
C GLY A 222 25.87 -14.70 1.87
N LYS A 223 25.62 -14.59 0.58
CA LYS A 223 25.81 -13.36 -0.20
C LYS A 223 24.49 -12.94 -0.81
N PRO A 224 24.18 -11.63 -0.85
CA PRO A 224 23.16 -11.10 -1.75
C PRO A 224 23.48 -11.44 -3.20
N ASP A 225 22.47 -11.64 -4.02
CA ASP A 225 22.65 -11.94 -5.43
C ASP A 225 22.89 -10.67 -6.24
N PRO A 226 24.11 -10.46 -6.79
CA PRO A 226 24.45 -9.25 -7.53
C PRO A 226 23.59 -9.05 -8.78
N ILE A 227 23.19 -10.13 -9.45
CA ILE A 227 22.38 -10.13 -10.67
C ILE A 227 20.96 -9.62 -10.34
N ARG A 228 20.33 -10.20 -9.33
CA ARG A 228 19.00 -9.76 -8.88
C ARG A 228 19.00 -8.33 -8.37
N LEU A 229 20.09 -7.88 -7.73
CA LEU A 229 20.23 -6.50 -7.25
C LEU A 229 20.41 -5.51 -8.40
N ALA A 230 21.19 -5.85 -9.43
CA ALA A 230 21.35 -5.00 -10.61
C ALA A 230 19.99 -4.78 -11.31
N GLY A 231 19.25 -5.84 -11.60
CA GLY A 231 17.93 -5.75 -12.22
C GLY A 231 16.94 -4.95 -11.37
N ARG A 232 16.91 -5.18 -10.05
CA ARG A 232 16.04 -4.39 -9.13
C ARG A 232 16.41 -2.93 -9.07
N THR A 233 17.69 -2.60 -8.95
CA THR A 233 18.17 -1.22 -8.91
C THR A 233 17.78 -0.48 -10.17
N SER A 234 18.03 -1.09 -11.33
CA SER A 234 17.69 -0.50 -12.63
C SER A 234 16.18 -0.29 -12.80
N ARG A 235 15.37 -1.28 -12.51
CA ARG A 235 13.90 -1.17 -12.63
C ARG A 235 13.27 -0.25 -11.59
N ALA A 236 13.63 -0.41 -10.32
CA ALA A 236 12.97 0.31 -9.24
C ALA A 236 13.32 1.79 -9.18
N PHE A 237 14.59 2.15 -9.47
CA PHE A 237 15.09 3.51 -9.28
C PHE A 237 15.31 4.27 -10.60
N LEU A 238 15.51 3.57 -11.71
CA LEU A 238 15.80 4.20 -13.00
C LEU A 238 14.72 3.90 -14.07
N ALA A 239 13.73 3.07 -13.73
CA ALA A 239 12.73 2.58 -14.67
C ALA A 239 13.33 2.10 -16.00
N THR A 240 14.44 1.36 -15.93
CA THR A 240 15.13 0.83 -17.11
C THR A 240 15.20 -0.69 -17.01
N ARG A 241 14.49 -1.39 -17.89
CA ARG A 241 14.53 -2.87 -17.95
C ARG A 241 15.75 -3.32 -18.74
N ILE A 242 16.78 -3.76 -18.03
CA ILE A 242 18.01 -4.30 -18.63
C ILE A 242 18.17 -5.80 -18.39
N ASP A 243 17.16 -6.46 -17.85
CA ASP A 243 17.25 -7.87 -17.40
C ASP A 243 17.57 -8.84 -18.55
N CYS A 244 17.17 -8.55 -19.79
CA CYS A 244 17.52 -9.37 -20.97
C CYS A 244 19.03 -9.40 -21.23
N LEU A 245 19.75 -8.31 -20.88
CA LEU A 245 21.20 -8.22 -21.03
C LEU A 245 21.96 -9.13 -20.05
N GLN A 246 21.28 -9.72 -19.07
CA GLN A 246 21.88 -10.74 -18.22
C GLN A 246 22.41 -11.94 -19.03
N CYS A 247 21.68 -12.35 -20.07
CA CYS A 247 21.97 -13.58 -20.80
C CYS A 247 22.53 -13.36 -22.21
N HIS A 248 22.22 -12.24 -22.86
CA HIS A 248 22.60 -11.97 -24.25
C HIS A 248 22.65 -10.46 -24.55
N GLU A 249 23.24 -10.09 -25.66
CA GLU A 249 23.20 -8.74 -26.23
C GLU A 249 21.78 -8.37 -26.65
N ASP A 250 21.46 -7.08 -26.66
CA ASP A 250 20.17 -6.61 -27.18
C ASP A 250 20.14 -6.60 -28.71
N TYR A 251 19.75 -7.73 -29.28
CA TYR A 251 19.60 -7.88 -30.74
C TYR A 251 18.32 -7.23 -31.31
N LEU A 252 17.35 -6.92 -30.45
CA LEU A 252 16.04 -6.40 -30.88
C LEU A 252 15.95 -4.88 -30.74
N GLY A 253 16.93 -4.22 -30.10
CA GLY A 253 16.94 -2.78 -29.86
C GLY A 253 15.94 -2.33 -28.80
N ASN A 254 15.58 -3.21 -27.87
CA ASN A 254 14.69 -2.90 -26.75
C ASN A 254 15.39 -2.09 -25.65
N VAL A 255 16.71 -2.29 -25.49
CA VAL A 255 17.53 -1.58 -24.51
C VAL A 255 18.55 -0.73 -25.25
N ARG A 256 18.38 0.58 -25.18
CA ARG A 256 19.26 1.54 -25.85
C ARG A 256 19.82 2.53 -24.84
N PHE A 257 21.12 2.74 -24.92
CA PHE A 257 21.82 3.70 -24.09
C PHE A 257 22.32 4.89 -24.91
N PRO A 258 22.32 6.11 -24.35
CA PRO A 258 22.96 7.26 -24.96
C PRO A 258 24.43 6.98 -25.24
N THR A 259 24.97 7.49 -26.33
CA THR A 259 26.41 7.52 -26.59
C THR A 259 26.96 8.89 -26.25
N GLU A 260 28.28 8.99 -26.04
CA GLU A 260 28.98 10.27 -25.82
C GLU A 260 28.90 11.21 -27.03
N ALA A 261 28.57 10.67 -28.22
CA ALA A 261 28.30 11.47 -29.41
C ALA A 261 26.84 11.99 -29.34
N SER A 262 26.66 13.28 -29.47
CA SER A 262 25.49 14.09 -29.10
C SER A 262 24.10 13.64 -29.57
N ASP A 263 23.97 12.64 -30.47
CA ASP A 263 22.66 12.14 -30.96
C ASP A 263 22.63 10.63 -31.16
N GLY A 264 23.62 9.89 -30.66
CA GLY A 264 23.75 8.45 -30.88
C GLY A 264 23.10 7.62 -29.76
N LEU A 265 22.41 6.53 -30.16
CA LEU A 265 22.00 5.46 -29.27
C LEU A 265 22.79 4.20 -29.65
N ARG A 266 23.34 3.51 -28.67
CA ARG A 266 23.90 2.17 -28.83
C ARG A 266 22.95 1.12 -28.25
N SER A 267 22.96 -0.07 -28.81
CA SER A 267 22.29 -1.22 -28.20
C SER A 267 22.98 -1.60 -26.89
N GLY A 268 22.19 -2.11 -25.95
CA GLY A 268 22.71 -2.63 -24.70
C GLY A 268 23.51 -3.92 -24.92
N GLU A 269 24.59 -4.05 -24.18
CA GLU A 269 25.47 -5.20 -24.18
C GLU A 269 25.37 -5.98 -22.88
N GLN A 270 25.68 -7.27 -22.93
CA GLN A 270 25.74 -8.12 -21.74
C GLN A 270 26.71 -7.56 -20.68
N SER A 271 27.77 -6.88 -21.14
CA SER A 271 28.72 -6.16 -20.26
C SER A 271 28.06 -5.07 -19.43
N ASP A 272 27.12 -4.31 -19.97
CA ASP A 272 26.43 -3.23 -19.25
C ASP A 272 25.70 -3.74 -18.00
N PHE A 273 25.04 -4.91 -18.14
CA PHE A 273 24.35 -5.53 -17.02
C PHE A 273 25.32 -6.05 -15.96
N HIS A 274 26.37 -6.77 -16.38
CA HIS A 274 27.28 -7.40 -15.43
C HIS A 274 28.26 -6.39 -14.80
N GLU A 275 28.58 -5.31 -15.47
CA GLU A 275 29.31 -4.17 -14.90
C GLU A 275 28.49 -3.51 -13.78
N LEU A 276 27.17 -3.35 -13.96
CA LEU A 276 26.26 -2.87 -12.92
C LEU A 276 26.15 -3.88 -11.75
N ALA A 277 26.05 -5.17 -12.05
CA ALA A 277 26.00 -6.22 -11.04
C ALA A 277 27.26 -6.28 -10.17
N ALA A 278 28.42 -5.95 -10.76
CA ALA A 278 29.70 -5.98 -10.07
C ALA A 278 29.78 -5.05 -8.86
N PHE A 279 29.01 -3.94 -8.81
CA PHE A 279 28.93 -3.08 -7.63
C PHE A 279 28.41 -3.81 -6.38
N PHE A 280 27.63 -4.85 -6.53
CA PHE A 280 27.03 -5.62 -5.44
C PHE A 280 27.83 -6.86 -5.04
N ALA A 281 28.92 -7.19 -5.75
CA ALA A 281 29.72 -8.37 -5.47
C ALA A 281 30.49 -8.28 -4.13
N ASN A 282 30.79 -7.05 -3.69
CA ASN A 282 31.58 -6.77 -2.49
C ASN A 282 30.78 -6.85 -1.18
N VAL A 283 29.65 -7.55 -1.15
CA VAL A 283 28.79 -7.65 0.03
C VAL A 283 28.64 -9.11 0.46
N ARG A 284 28.83 -9.34 1.75
CA ARG A 284 28.64 -10.67 2.35
C ARG A 284 27.99 -10.57 3.72
N MET A 285 27.14 -11.55 4.03
CA MET A 285 26.64 -11.78 5.39
C MET A 285 27.79 -12.34 6.25
N GLU A 286 28.22 -11.60 7.25
CA GLU A 286 29.22 -12.09 8.22
C GLU A 286 28.58 -13.18 9.10
N ASN A 287 27.47 -12.86 9.72
CA ASN A 287 26.54 -13.77 10.37
C ASN A 287 25.19 -13.04 10.58
N PRO A 288 24.07 -13.74 10.92
CA PRO A 288 22.76 -13.11 11.07
C PRO A 288 22.71 -11.95 12.09
N PHE A 289 23.57 -11.94 13.09
CA PHE A 289 23.60 -10.92 14.15
C PHE A 289 24.45 -9.69 13.78
N ARG A 290 25.54 -9.89 13.05
CA ARG A 290 26.40 -8.80 12.57
C ARG A 290 25.96 -8.25 11.22
N GLY A 291 25.17 -9.02 10.47
CA GLY A 291 24.57 -8.63 9.21
C GLY A 291 25.56 -8.54 8.05
N LEU A 292 25.24 -7.68 7.09
CA LEU A 292 26.02 -7.47 5.87
C LEU A 292 27.21 -6.55 6.11
N ARG A 293 28.34 -6.92 5.51
CA ARG A 293 29.59 -6.14 5.51
C ARG A 293 30.20 -6.10 4.12
N ASN A 294 30.91 -5.03 3.84
CA ASN A 294 31.72 -4.96 2.63
C ASN A 294 32.91 -5.93 2.73
N ASN A 295 33.22 -6.57 1.61
CA ASN A 295 34.28 -7.54 1.46
C ASN A 295 35.01 -7.27 0.14
N ASN A 296 36.32 -7.57 0.07
CA ASN A 296 37.09 -7.47 -1.18
C ASN A 296 36.90 -8.72 -2.03
N HIS A 297 35.74 -8.82 -2.69
CA HIS A 297 35.44 -9.96 -3.56
C HIS A 297 35.25 -9.49 -4.99
N GLU A 298 35.97 -10.12 -5.92
CA GLU A 298 35.86 -9.85 -7.35
C GLU A 298 34.58 -10.47 -7.90
N TYR A 299 33.87 -9.73 -8.77
CA TYR A 299 32.78 -10.25 -9.55
C TYR A 299 33.33 -10.97 -10.78
N ARG A 300 33.01 -12.23 -10.97
CA ARG A 300 33.44 -13.04 -12.12
C ARG A 300 32.23 -13.56 -12.85
N TYR A 301 32.27 -13.44 -14.18
CA TYR A 301 31.19 -13.92 -15.02
C TYR A 301 31.72 -14.50 -16.33
N ARG A 302 31.04 -15.55 -16.83
CA ARG A 302 31.30 -16.13 -18.14
C ARG A 302 30.29 -15.61 -19.15
N PHE A 303 30.70 -14.69 -19.99
CA PHE A 303 29.87 -14.14 -21.05
C PHE A 303 29.46 -15.17 -22.09
N LEU A 304 28.37 -14.95 -22.80
CA LEU A 304 27.79 -15.90 -23.74
C LEU A 304 28.81 -16.41 -24.78
N ASN A 305 29.64 -15.52 -25.31
CA ASN A 305 30.63 -15.83 -26.35
C ASN A 305 32.05 -16.12 -25.79
N ALA A 306 32.19 -16.33 -24.47
CA ALA A 306 33.47 -16.60 -23.83
C ALA A 306 33.56 -18.05 -23.35
N THR A 307 34.77 -18.64 -23.43
CA THR A 307 35.06 -19.97 -22.90
C THR A 307 35.27 -19.96 -21.40
N ASP A 308 35.84 -18.88 -20.88
CA ASP A 308 36.28 -18.76 -19.49
C ASP A 308 35.59 -17.61 -18.77
N GLU A 309 35.53 -17.73 -17.43
CA GLU A 309 35.11 -16.62 -16.57
C GLU A 309 36.19 -15.54 -16.54
N ARG A 310 35.77 -14.29 -16.65
CA ARG A 310 36.64 -13.13 -16.45
C ARG A 310 36.18 -12.27 -15.28
N VAL A 311 37.09 -11.52 -14.70
CA VAL A 311 36.78 -10.50 -13.71
C VAL A 311 36.06 -9.36 -14.44
N VAL A 312 34.94 -8.92 -13.88
CA VAL A 312 34.15 -7.77 -14.39
C VAL A 312 34.29 -6.64 -13.39
N SER A 313 34.85 -5.53 -13.85
CA SER A 313 34.97 -4.31 -13.03
C SER A 313 33.64 -3.57 -12.99
N PRO A 314 33.26 -3.02 -11.82
CA PRO A 314 32.04 -2.22 -11.70
C PRO A 314 32.04 -1.02 -12.63
N ASN A 315 30.94 -0.81 -13.35
CA ASN A 315 30.70 0.38 -14.16
C ASN A 315 29.19 0.57 -14.38
N VAL A 316 28.80 1.77 -14.80
CA VAL A 316 27.39 2.13 -15.03
C VAL A 316 27.06 2.02 -16.53
N PRO A 317 25.81 1.72 -16.90
CA PRO A 317 25.44 1.43 -18.30
C PRO A 317 25.38 2.68 -19.19
N PHE A 318 25.12 3.86 -18.62
CA PHE A 318 25.02 5.13 -19.33
C PHE A 318 25.55 6.27 -18.45
N ASP A 319 25.83 7.44 -19.04
CA ASP A 319 26.39 8.63 -18.38
C ASP A 319 27.59 8.27 -17.48
N ARG A 320 28.54 7.52 -18.06
CA ARG A 320 29.67 6.92 -17.34
C ARG A 320 30.59 7.96 -16.70
N GLU A 321 30.66 9.16 -17.29
CA GLU A 321 31.42 10.30 -16.79
C GLU A 321 30.88 10.87 -15.47
N ARG A 322 29.58 10.63 -15.17
CA ARG A 322 28.93 11.06 -13.92
C ARG A 322 29.20 10.10 -12.76
N CYS A 323 29.66 8.89 -13.04
CA CYS A 323 30.05 7.97 -11.98
C CYS A 323 31.36 8.45 -11.34
N PRO A 324 31.41 8.67 -10.01
CA PRO A 324 32.58 9.23 -9.34
C PRO A 324 33.89 8.54 -9.73
N THR A 325 34.95 9.34 -9.90
CA THR A 325 36.30 8.82 -10.10
C THR A 325 36.88 8.37 -8.76
N GLY A 326 37.20 7.08 -8.63
CA GLY A 326 37.72 6.52 -7.37
C GLY A 326 37.32 5.04 -7.21
N PRO A 327 37.21 4.58 -5.96
CA PRO A 327 36.73 3.22 -5.71
C PRO A 327 35.34 3.02 -6.33
N ARG A 328 35.19 2.03 -7.18
CA ARG A 328 33.91 1.63 -7.81
C ARG A 328 33.16 0.69 -6.86
N ASP A 329 32.57 1.28 -5.83
CA ASP A 329 31.80 0.60 -4.79
C ASP A 329 30.32 1.03 -4.82
N ARG A 330 29.55 0.56 -3.84
CA ARG A 330 28.11 0.89 -3.73
C ARG A 330 27.87 2.38 -3.42
N ASP A 331 28.82 3.07 -2.81
CA ASP A 331 28.71 4.52 -2.61
C ASP A 331 28.80 5.25 -3.95
N ALA A 332 29.73 4.86 -4.83
CA ALA A 332 29.83 5.41 -6.18
C ALA A 332 28.57 5.10 -7.02
N LEU A 333 28.00 3.89 -6.88
CA LEU A 333 26.73 3.55 -7.52
C LEU A 333 25.57 4.42 -7.01
N ALA A 334 25.48 4.61 -5.70
CA ALA A 334 24.44 5.44 -5.09
C ALA A 334 24.56 6.91 -5.53
N ASP A 335 25.79 7.45 -5.61
CA ASP A 335 26.05 8.78 -6.12
C ASP A 335 25.57 8.93 -7.57
N TRP A 336 25.89 7.97 -8.45
CA TRP A 336 25.44 7.99 -9.83
C TRP A 336 23.92 7.84 -9.98
N VAL A 337 23.28 6.91 -9.26
CA VAL A 337 21.83 6.72 -9.31
C VAL A 337 21.10 7.99 -8.89
N THR A 338 21.57 8.68 -7.85
CA THR A 338 20.91 9.85 -7.26
C THR A 338 21.48 11.19 -7.70
N ASP A 339 22.35 11.19 -8.72
CA ASP A 339 22.89 12.42 -9.30
C ASP A 339 21.74 13.28 -9.87
N PRO A 340 21.70 14.59 -9.60
CA PRO A 340 20.62 15.47 -10.09
C PRO A 340 20.48 15.48 -11.62
N GLU A 341 21.56 15.24 -12.33
CA GLU A 341 21.57 15.17 -13.80
C GLU A 341 21.23 13.75 -14.32
N ASN A 342 21.09 12.75 -13.45
CA ASN A 342 20.55 11.45 -13.83
C ASN A 342 19.01 11.53 -13.88
N HIS A 343 18.50 12.11 -14.95
CA HIS A 343 17.06 12.35 -15.10
C HIS A 343 16.20 11.07 -15.03
N ALA A 344 16.79 9.89 -15.31
CA ALA A 344 16.08 8.62 -15.20
C ALA A 344 15.55 8.37 -13.78
N PHE A 345 16.29 8.77 -12.74
CA PHE A 345 15.89 8.64 -11.36
C PHE A 345 14.64 9.46 -11.01
N ALA A 346 14.61 10.72 -11.40
CA ALA A 346 13.45 11.58 -11.16
C ALA A 346 12.24 11.13 -11.99
N ARG A 347 12.41 10.78 -13.27
CA ARG A 347 11.34 10.25 -14.15
C ARG A 347 10.73 8.97 -13.60
N ALA A 348 11.55 8.03 -13.14
CA ALA A 348 11.10 6.78 -12.54
C ALA A 348 10.22 7.04 -11.31
N THR A 349 10.64 7.96 -10.45
CA THR A 349 9.90 8.33 -9.24
C THR A 349 8.58 9.02 -9.57
N VAL A 350 8.60 10.00 -10.47
CA VAL A 350 7.38 10.69 -10.95
C VAL A 350 6.39 9.71 -11.55
N ASN A 351 6.84 8.84 -12.45
CA ASN A 351 5.97 7.83 -13.07
C ASN A 351 5.32 6.90 -12.04
N ARG A 352 6.05 6.53 -10.99
CA ARG A 352 5.53 5.69 -9.90
C ARG A 352 4.54 6.43 -9.02
N VAL A 353 4.82 7.67 -8.61
CA VAL A 353 3.88 8.48 -7.81
C VAL A 353 2.61 8.75 -8.61
N TRP A 354 2.75 9.08 -9.89
CA TRP A 354 1.61 9.23 -10.80
C TRP A 354 0.77 7.96 -10.88
N ALA A 355 1.43 6.80 -11.08
CA ALA A 355 0.74 5.52 -11.13
C ALA A 355 -0.04 5.19 -9.84
N ILE A 356 0.51 5.54 -8.67
CA ILE A 356 -0.19 5.35 -7.39
C ILE A 356 -1.42 6.25 -7.31
N LEU A 357 -1.30 7.53 -7.72
CA LEU A 357 -2.38 8.52 -7.62
C LEU A 357 -3.51 8.26 -8.62
N PHE A 358 -3.19 7.90 -9.84
CA PHE A 358 -4.18 7.68 -10.91
C PHE A 358 -4.58 6.20 -11.08
N GLY A 359 -3.85 5.27 -10.46
CA GLY A 359 -4.01 3.82 -10.71
C GLY A 359 -3.35 3.33 -12.00
N ARG A 360 -2.72 4.22 -12.79
CA ARG A 360 -2.12 3.97 -14.09
C ARG A 360 -0.89 4.86 -14.31
N PRO A 361 0.27 4.33 -14.76
CA PRO A 361 1.47 5.14 -14.99
C PRO A 361 1.37 6.00 -16.26
N LEU A 362 2.14 7.09 -16.30
CA LEU A 362 2.32 7.92 -17.52
C LEU A 362 2.99 7.15 -18.64
N VAL A 363 4.01 6.38 -18.31
CA VAL A 363 4.73 5.50 -19.24
C VAL A 363 4.51 4.06 -18.82
N ARG A 364 4.08 3.22 -19.76
CA ARG A 364 3.88 1.78 -19.58
C ARG A 364 4.88 0.97 -20.40
N PRO A 365 5.47 -0.09 -19.82
CA PRO A 365 5.42 -0.53 -18.42
C PRO A 365 6.06 0.48 -17.44
N ILE A 366 5.65 0.46 -16.17
CA ILE A 366 6.06 1.44 -15.15
C ILE A 366 7.58 1.52 -14.95
N ASP A 367 8.28 0.44 -15.21
CA ASP A 367 9.72 0.24 -15.02
C ASP A 367 10.50 0.19 -16.36
N SER A 368 9.92 0.76 -17.44
CA SER A 368 10.53 0.81 -18.77
C SER A 368 10.30 2.16 -19.44
N ILE A 369 11.02 3.17 -18.99
CA ILE A 369 11.00 4.53 -19.56
C ILE A 369 12.19 4.68 -20.52
N PRO A 370 11.99 5.08 -21.78
CA PRO A 370 13.10 5.38 -22.70
C PRO A 370 13.99 6.48 -22.12
N LEU A 371 15.33 6.32 -22.19
CA LEU A 371 16.25 7.33 -21.67
C LEU A 371 16.20 8.65 -22.43
N ASN A 372 15.97 8.60 -23.75
CA ASN A 372 15.98 9.75 -24.65
C ASN A 372 14.60 10.17 -25.18
N GLY A 373 13.51 9.64 -24.59
CA GLY A 373 12.16 9.97 -25.00
C GLY A 373 11.71 9.36 -26.35
N PRO A 374 10.64 9.84 -26.92
CA PRO A 374 9.83 10.98 -26.47
C PRO A 374 9.11 10.71 -25.15
N PHE A 375 8.93 11.77 -24.35
CA PHE A 375 8.27 11.68 -23.05
C PHE A 375 6.82 12.18 -23.13
N PRO A 376 5.90 11.61 -22.34
CA PRO A 376 4.53 12.10 -22.27
C PRO A 376 4.48 13.49 -21.61
N PRO A 377 3.40 14.26 -21.87
CA PRO A 377 3.17 15.53 -21.20
C PRO A 377 3.31 15.40 -19.68
N GLY A 378 3.86 16.42 -19.05
CA GLY A 378 4.01 16.52 -17.60
C GLY A 378 5.21 15.79 -17.00
N LEU A 379 5.72 14.71 -17.60
CA LEU A 379 6.77 13.89 -17.00
C LEU A 379 8.05 14.70 -16.71
N GLU A 380 8.57 15.41 -17.70
CA GLU A 380 9.79 16.22 -17.54
C GLU A 380 9.58 17.38 -16.56
N THR A 381 8.48 18.13 -16.70
CA THR A 381 8.18 19.24 -15.80
C THR A 381 8.09 18.82 -14.34
N LEU A 382 7.48 17.67 -14.08
CA LEU A 382 7.40 17.10 -12.72
C LEU A 382 8.75 16.56 -12.24
N ALA A 383 9.55 15.97 -13.12
CA ALA A 383 10.88 15.47 -12.78
C ALA A 383 11.85 16.60 -12.45
N GLU A 384 11.82 17.69 -13.21
CA GLU A 384 12.60 18.91 -12.95
C GLU A 384 12.19 19.57 -11.64
N ASP A 385 10.87 19.72 -11.38
CA ASP A 385 10.38 20.26 -10.10
C ASP A 385 10.81 19.38 -8.92
N PHE A 386 10.68 18.07 -9.05
CA PHE A 386 11.07 17.11 -8.00
C PHE A 386 12.56 17.18 -7.67
N THR A 387 13.41 17.27 -8.70
CA THR A 387 14.88 17.40 -8.53
C THR A 387 15.25 18.73 -7.89
N SER A 388 14.71 19.85 -8.43
CA SER A 388 15.04 21.21 -7.98
C SER A 388 14.56 21.51 -6.56
N HIS A 389 13.56 20.77 -6.05
CA HIS A 389 13.07 20.87 -4.67
C HIS A 389 13.57 19.73 -3.77
N GLY A 390 14.77 19.18 -4.06
CA GLY A 390 15.47 18.26 -3.16
C GLY A 390 14.78 16.91 -3.00
N TYR A 391 14.09 16.44 -4.02
CA TYR A 391 13.41 15.13 -4.03
C TYR A 391 12.33 14.98 -2.95
N ASP A 392 11.57 16.05 -2.71
CA ASP A 392 10.45 16.12 -1.77
C ASP A 392 9.22 15.39 -2.32
N LEU A 393 8.90 14.21 -1.74
CA LEU A 393 7.73 13.42 -2.15
C LEU A 393 6.39 14.09 -1.80
N HIS A 394 6.32 14.80 -0.66
CA HIS A 394 5.10 15.51 -0.29
C HIS A 394 4.79 16.62 -1.31
N ARG A 395 5.82 17.36 -1.73
CA ARG A 395 5.68 18.38 -2.78
C ARG A 395 5.23 17.76 -4.10
N LEU A 396 5.85 16.68 -4.53
CA LEU A 396 5.47 16.00 -5.78
C LEU A 396 3.98 15.59 -5.76
N ILE A 397 3.51 15.03 -4.64
CA ILE A 397 2.09 14.67 -4.45
C ILE A 397 1.21 15.94 -4.53
N ARG A 398 1.58 17.03 -3.85
CA ARG A 398 0.83 18.30 -3.90
C ARG A 398 0.70 18.82 -5.33
N VAL A 399 1.79 18.86 -6.07
CA VAL A 399 1.79 19.36 -7.46
C VAL A 399 0.86 18.51 -8.33
N ILE A 400 0.97 17.17 -8.27
CA ILE A 400 0.12 16.29 -9.08
C ILE A 400 -1.36 16.46 -8.71
N VAL A 401 -1.68 16.49 -7.43
CA VAL A 401 -3.07 16.64 -6.95
C VAL A 401 -3.66 18.01 -7.28
N ALA A 402 -2.81 19.06 -7.32
CA ALA A 402 -3.23 20.41 -7.70
C ALA A 402 -3.57 20.52 -9.19
N THR A 403 -3.11 19.59 -10.05
CA THR A 403 -3.41 19.63 -11.50
C THR A 403 -4.91 19.45 -11.77
N GLN A 404 -5.41 20.13 -12.80
CA GLN A 404 -6.76 19.88 -13.34
C GLN A 404 -6.87 18.45 -13.87
N VAL A 405 -5.79 17.90 -14.42
CA VAL A 405 -5.74 16.51 -14.93
C VAL A 405 -6.14 15.52 -13.83
N PHE A 406 -5.65 15.68 -12.61
CA PHE A 406 -6.05 14.83 -11.48
C PHE A 406 -7.51 15.03 -11.06
N GLN A 407 -8.01 16.26 -11.21
CA GLN A 407 -9.35 16.65 -10.77
C GLN A 407 -10.42 16.49 -11.86
N ARG A 408 -10.07 16.10 -13.09
CA ARG A 408 -11.04 15.83 -14.17
C ARG A 408 -12.03 14.73 -13.81
N ASP A 409 -13.25 14.85 -14.33
CA ASP A 409 -14.22 13.74 -14.29
C ASP A 409 -13.78 12.59 -15.20
N SER A 410 -14.22 11.39 -14.90
CA SER A 410 -14.09 10.22 -15.79
C SER A 410 -15.10 10.21 -16.91
N ARG A 411 -16.06 11.15 -16.89
CA ARG A 411 -17.16 11.27 -17.86
C ARG A 411 -17.03 12.54 -18.68
N LEU A 412 -17.56 12.50 -19.88
CA LEU A 412 -17.78 13.67 -20.74
C LEU A 412 -19.28 13.98 -20.75
N GLU A 413 -19.65 15.27 -20.81
CA GLU A 413 -21.05 15.69 -20.83
C GLU A 413 -21.78 15.29 -22.12
N SER A 414 -21.07 15.27 -23.24
CA SER A 414 -21.65 15.15 -24.58
C SER A 414 -21.50 13.78 -25.24
N GLN A 415 -20.64 12.92 -24.71
CA GLN A 415 -20.33 11.61 -25.32
C GLN A 415 -19.69 10.66 -24.31
N GLU A 416 -19.64 9.37 -24.61
CA GLU A 416 -18.87 8.40 -23.86
C GLU A 416 -17.35 8.61 -24.13
N PRO A 417 -16.49 8.57 -23.10
CA PRO A 417 -15.04 8.60 -23.29
C PRO A 417 -14.55 7.40 -24.11
N THR A 418 -13.56 7.64 -24.95
CA THR A 418 -12.86 6.58 -25.70
C THR A 418 -11.49 6.27 -25.07
N ALA A 419 -10.85 5.20 -25.49
CA ALA A 419 -9.48 4.87 -25.07
C ALA A 419 -8.50 6.02 -25.35
N ASP A 420 -8.69 6.77 -26.46
CA ASP A 420 -7.85 7.93 -26.78
C ASP A 420 -7.99 9.06 -25.75
N HIS A 421 -9.19 9.27 -25.18
CA HIS A 421 -9.39 10.24 -24.11
C HIS A 421 -8.62 9.84 -22.84
N GLU A 422 -8.62 8.55 -22.48
CA GLU A 422 -7.85 8.05 -21.36
C GLU A 422 -6.34 8.09 -21.61
N GLU A 423 -5.89 7.72 -22.83
CA GLU A 423 -4.46 7.77 -23.20
C GLU A 423 -3.90 9.20 -23.24
N ALA A 424 -4.73 10.16 -23.61
CA ALA A 424 -4.37 11.59 -23.61
C ALA A 424 -4.60 12.27 -22.26
N TRP A 425 -5.07 11.55 -21.24
CA TRP A 425 -5.46 12.10 -19.93
C TRP A 425 -6.51 13.23 -20.04
N ALA A 426 -7.31 13.20 -21.09
CA ALA A 426 -8.41 14.13 -21.30
C ALA A 426 -9.58 13.89 -20.33
N VAL A 427 -9.67 12.70 -19.76
CA VAL A 427 -10.54 12.28 -18.65
C VAL A 427 -9.71 11.61 -17.58
N PHE A 428 -10.21 11.53 -16.35
CA PHE A 428 -9.58 10.69 -15.33
C PHE A 428 -9.78 9.21 -15.71
N PRO A 429 -8.73 8.38 -15.74
CA PRO A 429 -8.85 6.99 -16.19
C PRO A 429 -9.66 6.18 -15.18
N MET A 430 -10.56 5.33 -15.70
CA MET A 430 -11.27 4.38 -14.88
C MET A 430 -10.38 3.17 -14.59
N THR A 431 -10.04 2.95 -13.32
CA THR A 431 -9.19 1.85 -12.91
C THR A 431 -9.88 0.98 -11.87
N GLN A 432 -9.70 -0.33 -11.98
CA GLN A 432 -10.23 -1.26 -11.00
C GLN A 432 -9.46 -1.17 -9.69
N LEU A 433 -10.17 -1.19 -8.56
CA LEU A 433 -9.53 -1.24 -7.25
C LEU A 433 -8.68 -2.52 -7.14
N ARG A 434 -7.49 -2.36 -6.58
CA ARG A 434 -6.66 -3.52 -6.23
C ARG A 434 -7.32 -4.32 -5.11
N PRO A 435 -7.05 -5.63 -5.00
CA PRO A 435 -7.65 -6.49 -3.98
C PRO A 435 -7.53 -5.93 -2.56
N GLU A 436 -6.37 -5.40 -2.21
CA GLU A 436 -6.14 -4.78 -0.90
C GLU A 436 -6.93 -3.49 -0.69
N GLN A 437 -7.09 -2.65 -1.72
CA GLN A 437 -7.93 -1.45 -1.65
C GLN A 437 -9.42 -1.82 -1.52
N MET A 438 -9.85 -2.85 -2.22
CA MET A 438 -11.22 -3.35 -2.15
C MET A 438 -11.53 -3.87 -0.74
N ALA A 439 -10.67 -4.73 -0.19
CA ALA A 439 -10.82 -5.26 1.16
C ALA A 439 -10.82 -4.16 2.22
N ALA A 440 -9.84 -3.24 2.16
CA ALA A 440 -9.72 -2.14 3.09
C ALA A 440 -10.93 -1.19 3.01
N SER A 441 -11.45 -0.93 1.80
CA SER A 441 -12.65 -0.09 1.60
C SER A 441 -13.92 -0.77 2.13
N ILE A 442 -14.08 -2.09 1.98
CA ILE A 442 -15.19 -2.84 2.58
C ILE A 442 -15.12 -2.75 4.12
N LEU A 443 -13.96 -2.99 4.70
CA LEU A 443 -13.77 -2.89 6.15
C LEU A 443 -14.05 -1.48 6.65
N GLN A 444 -13.58 -0.45 5.96
CA GLN A 444 -13.84 0.93 6.28
C GLN A 444 -15.32 1.29 6.14
N ALA A 445 -16.00 0.89 5.08
CA ALA A 445 -17.42 1.14 4.85
C ALA A 445 -18.30 0.52 5.95
N CYS A 446 -17.88 -0.62 6.52
CA CYS A 446 -18.56 -1.26 7.63
C CYS A 446 -18.28 -0.58 9.00
N ARG A 447 -17.49 0.50 9.03
CA ARG A 447 -17.21 1.33 10.20
C ARG A 447 -17.64 2.77 9.93
N LEU A 448 -18.16 3.46 10.96
CA LEU A 448 -18.57 4.87 10.81
C LEU A 448 -17.39 5.85 10.96
N LYS A 449 -16.34 5.41 11.65
CA LYS A 449 -15.11 6.17 11.90
C LYS A 449 -13.96 5.61 11.09
N ALA A 450 -12.97 6.45 10.82
CA ALA A 450 -11.73 6.01 10.19
C ALA A 450 -11.03 4.94 11.04
N ILE A 451 -10.44 3.95 10.38
CA ILE A 451 -9.59 2.95 11.02
C ILE A 451 -8.15 3.41 10.84
N ASP A 452 -7.52 3.84 11.94
CA ASP A 452 -6.17 4.39 11.99
C ASP A 452 -5.40 3.90 13.21
N ALA A 453 -4.23 4.48 13.47
CA ALA A 453 -3.38 4.16 14.62
C ALA A 453 -4.04 4.46 15.99
N SER A 454 -5.06 5.33 16.04
CA SER A 454 -5.81 5.68 17.25
C SER A 454 -7.00 4.75 17.51
N SER A 455 -7.38 3.96 16.53
CA SER A 455 -8.48 3.00 16.61
C SER A 455 -8.17 1.87 17.60
N SER A 456 -9.22 1.15 18.05
CA SER A 456 -9.05 0.01 18.92
C SER A 456 -8.12 -1.05 18.30
N ILE A 457 -7.37 -1.76 19.13
CA ILE A 457 -6.48 -2.83 18.67
C ILE A 457 -7.26 -3.88 17.86
N ILE A 458 -8.50 -4.14 18.21
CA ILE A 458 -9.37 -5.09 17.50
C ILE A 458 -9.64 -4.57 16.07
N SER A 459 -10.00 -3.29 15.91
CA SER A 459 -10.23 -2.70 14.58
C SER A 459 -8.98 -2.70 13.71
N GLN A 460 -7.81 -2.43 14.30
CA GLN A 460 -6.53 -2.48 13.59
C GLN A 460 -6.16 -3.90 13.16
N LEU A 461 -6.34 -4.89 14.03
CA LEU A 461 -6.11 -6.31 13.72
C LEU A 461 -7.09 -6.80 12.64
N GLU A 462 -8.37 -6.44 12.75
CA GLU A 462 -9.39 -6.79 11.74
C GLU A 462 -9.04 -6.20 10.37
N MET A 463 -8.55 -4.95 10.32
CA MET A 463 -8.09 -4.35 9.07
C MET A 463 -6.90 -5.13 8.51
N PHE A 464 -5.88 -5.39 9.33
CA PHE A 464 -4.66 -6.07 8.89
C PHE A 464 -4.93 -7.51 8.42
N ASP A 465 -5.60 -8.32 9.24
CA ASP A 465 -5.88 -9.72 8.93
C ASP A 465 -6.92 -9.84 7.81
N GLY A 466 -7.95 -9.00 7.82
CA GLY A 466 -8.99 -9.02 6.80
C GLY A 466 -8.48 -8.64 5.40
N VAL A 467 -7.62 -7.63 5.30
CA VAL A 467 -6.98 -7.27 4.02
C VAL A 467 -6.08 -8.40 3.53
N ARG A 468 -5.26 -8.97 4.42
CA ARG A 468 -4.37 -10.08 4.05
C ARG A 468 -5.16 -11.31 3.56
N ASP A 469 -6.15 -11.74 4.31
CA ASP A 469 -6.91 -12.95 4.02
C ASP A 469 -7.75 -12.78 2.74
N PHE A 470 -8.33 -11.60 2.54
CA PHE A 470 -9.05 -11.29 1.30
C PHE A 470 -8.09 -11.27 0.10
N THR A 471 -6.96 -10.59 0.20
CA THR A 471 -5.96 -10.50 -0.89
C THR A 471 -5.44 -11.88 -1.27
N GLN A 472 -5.20 -12.75 -0.28
CA GLN A 472 -4.79 -14.13 -0.53
C GLN A 472 -5.88 -14.94 -1.25
N ALA A 473 -7.15 -14.76 -0.90
CA ALA A 473 -8.26 -15.48 -1.50
C ALA A 473 -8.68 -14.93 -2.88
N TYR A 474 -8.59 -13.61 -3.06
CA TYR A 474 -8.99 -12.92 -4.29
C TYR A 474 -7.90 -12.97 -5.37
N GLY A 475 -6.64 -12.99 -4.98
CA GLY A 475 -5.45 -12.93 -5.81
C GLY A 475 -4.67 -11.63 -5.58
N ASP A 476 -3.35 -11.75 -5.38
CA ASP A 476 -2.43 -10.60 -5.28
C ASP A 476 -1.85 -10.33 -6.67
N ARG A 477 -1.83 -9.06 -7.09
CA ARG A 477 -1.22 -8.63 -8.37
C ARG A 477 0.32 -8.66 -8.36
N GLY A 478 0.94 -8.94 -7.22
CA GLY A 478 2.39 -9.04 -7.11
C GLY A 478 3.13 -7.73 -7.38
N GLU A 479 4.23 -7.82 -8.13
CA GLU A 479 5.07 -6.68 -8.50
C GLU A 479 4.49 -5.91 -9.71
N GLU A 480 3.65 -6.55 -10.53
CA GLU A 480 3.01 -5.99 -11.74
C GLU A 480 1.65 -5.35 -11.41
N GLU A 481 1.60 -4.60 -10.33
CA GLU A 481 0.36 -4.07 -9.73
C GLU A 481 -0.39 -3.04 -10.58
N PHE A 482 0.27 -2.45 -11.60
CA PHE A 482 -0.31 -1.46 -12.50
C PHE A 482 -0.64 -2.02 -13.89
N ASP A 483 -0.43 -3.31 -14.12
CA ASP A 483 -0.86 -3.96 -15.34
C ASP A 483 -2.37 -4.18 -15.33
N GLU A 484 -2.99 -4.06 -16.50
CA GLU A 484 -4.43 -4.22 -16.65
C GLU A 484 -4.81 -5.70 -16.55
N GLU A 485 -5.54 -6.05 -15.51
CA GLU A 485 -6.12 -7.38 -15.35
C GLU A 485 -7.66 -7.30 -15.34
N SER A 486 -8.30 -8.23 -16.05
CA SER A 486 -9.74 -8.37 -16.00
C SER A 486 -10.20 -9.20 -14.80
N VAL A 487 -11.32 -8.79 -14.19
CA VAL A 487 -11.95 -9.55 -13.10
C VAL A 487 -12.39 -10.91 -13.58
N THR A 488 -11.97 -11.93 -12.89
CA THR A 488 -12.41 -13.30 -13.17
C THR A 488 -13.78 -13.61 -12.56
N ILE A 489 -14.48 -14.60 -13.12
CA ILE A 489 -15.77 -15.08 -12.56
C ILE A 489 -15.62 -15.54 -11.10
N PRO A 490 -14.59 -16.32 -10.70
CA PRO A 490 -14.38 -16.66 -9.30
C PRO A 490 -14.25 -15.46 -8.36
N GLN A 491 -13.55 -14.41 -8.78
CA GLN A 491 -13.42 -13.17 -8.00
C GLN A 491 -14.78 -12.48 -7.80
N ARG A 492 -15.62 -12.41 -8.83
CA ARG A 492 -17.00 -11.89 -8.71
C ARG A 492 -17.85 -12.74 -7.77
N LEU A 493 -17.77 -14.05 -7.85
CA LEU A 493 -18.49 -14.95 -6.97
C LEU A 493 -18.01 -14.84 -5.52
N LEU A 494 -16.71 -14.63 -5.28
CA LEU A 494 -16.16 -14.40 -3.95
C LEU A 494 -16.75 -13.12 -3.32
N MET A 495 -16.87 -12.04 -4.10
CA MET A 495 -17.51 -10.81 -3.63
C MET A 495 -18.99 -11.00 -3.31
N MET A 496 -19.74 -11.70 -4.14
CA MET A 496 -21.18 -11.88 -3.97
C MET A 496 -21.55 -12.84 -2.84
N ASN A 497 -20.80 -13.92 -2.66
CA ASN A 497 -21.17 -15.06 -1.81
C ASN A 497 -20.14 -15.38 -0.71
N GLY A 498 -18.99 -14.70 -0.70
CA GLY A 498 -17.92 -14.97 0.26
C GLY A 498 -18.31 -14.58 1.69
N SER A 499 -17.71 -15.26 2.67
CA SER A 499 -17.88 -14.97 4.10
C SER A 499 -17.36 -13.57 4.45
N PHE A 500 -16.34 -13.10 3.75
CA PHE A 500 -15.72 -11.80 4.00
C PHE A 500 -16.72 -10.64 4.01
N LEU A 501 -17.62 -10.57 3.01
CA LEU A 501 -18.64 -9.53 2.97
C LEU A 501 -19.85 -9.89 3.84
N SER A 502 -20.32 -11.14 3.80
CA SER A 502 -21.55 -11.54 4.50
C SER A 502 -21.47 -11.35 6.01
N GLU A 503 -20.33 -11.62 6.63
CA GLU A 503 -20.10 -11.43 8.08
C GLU A 503 -20.15 -9.95 8.50
N ARG A 504 -19.80 -9.02 7.59
CA ARG A 504 -19.71 -7.58 7.85
C ARG A 504 -21.03 -6.82 7.63
N ILE A 505 -22.00 -7.45 7.01
CA ILE A 505 -23.33 -6.88 6.79
C ILE A 505 -24.43 -7.53 7.66
N VAL A 506 -24.11 -8.62 8.35
CA VAL A 506 -25.02 -9.28 9.29
C VAL A 506 -25.37 -8.35 10.46
N ASN A 507 -26.54 -8.59 11.06
CA ASN A 507 -26.99 -7.78 12.20
C ASN A 507 -26.04 -7.91 13.41
N ASN A 508 -25.17 -6.92 13.57
CA ASN A 508 -24.22 -6.79 14.69
C ASN A 508 -24.07 -5.31 15.09
N PRO A 509 -24.69 -4.89 16.21
CA PRO A 509 -24.70 -3.48 16.64
C PRO A 509 -23.35 -2.95 17.12
N ILE A 510 -22.40 -3.82 17.44
CA ILE A 510 -21.07 -3.45 17.90
C ILE A 510 -20.13 -3.25 16.72
N MET A 511 -20.18 -4.16 15.76
CA MET A 511 -19.18 -4.24 14.69
C MET A 511 -19.63 -3.60 13.37
N ASN A 512 -20.93 -3.61 13.04
CA ASN A 512 -21.38 -3.28 11.70
C ASN A 512 -22.10 -1.94 11.60
N ALA A 513 -21.61 -1.06 10.72
CA ALA A 513 -22.20 0.27 10.48
C ALA A 513 -23.66 0.20 10.05
N SER A 514 -24.04 -0.75 9.18
CA SER A 514 -25.43 -0.94 8.73
C SER A 514 -26.41 -1.13 9.91
N THR A 515 -26.04 -1.96 10.88
CA THR A 515 -26.84 -2.19 12.10
C THR A 515 -26.88 -0.96 13.00
N ARG A 516 -25.74 -0.27 13.14
CA ARG A 516 -25.66 0.97 13.96
C ARG A 516 -26.52 2.07 13.37
N ILE A 517 -26.47 2.30 12.07
CA ILE A 517 -27.32 3.27 11.35
C ILE A 517 -28.81 2.90 11.53
N ALA A 518 -29.16 1.62 11.45
CA ALA A 518 -30.54 1.17 11.67
C ALA A 518 -31.07 1.54 13.05
N ASN A 519 -30.22 1.47 14.07
CA ASN A 519 -30.60 1.65 15.48
C ASN A 519 -30.47 3.10 15.98
N LEU A 520 -29.86 4.02 15.22
CA LEU A 520 -29.65 5.42 15.63
C LEU A 520 -30.92 6.29 15.58
N GLY A 521 -32.09 5.72 15.30
CA GLY A 521 -33.36 6.45 15.21
C GLY A 521 -33.45 7.46 14.07
N MET A 522 -32.62 7.29 13.04
CA MET A 522 -32.59 8.13 11.84
C MET A 522 -33.85 7.91 10.97
N THR A 523 -34.23 8.96 10.22
CA THR A 523 -35.23 8.81 9.15
C THR A 523 -34.73 7.82 8.09
N ASP A 524 -35.63 7.25 7.31
CA ASP A 524 -35.26 6.32 6.23
C ASP A 524 -34.31 6.99 5.22
N SER A 525 -34.59 8.25 4.84
CA SER A 525 -33.72 9.01 3.93
C SER A 525 -32.32 9.22 4.51
N SER A 526 -32.19 9.65 5.77
CA SER A 526 -30.89 9.87 6.40
C SER A 526 -30.11 8.55 6.60
N ALA A 527 -30.82 7.43 6.80
CA ALA A 527 -30.18 6.13 6.90
C ALA A 527 -29.62 5.66 5.54
N ILE A 528 -30.38 5.87 4.45
CA ILE A 528 -29.96 5.60 3.07
C ILE A 528 -28.76 6.49 2.70
N GLU A 529 -28.85 7.82 2.93
CA GLU A 529 -27.75 8.76 2.70
C GLU A 529 -26.48 8.34 3.42
N SER A 530 -26.59 7.96 4.71
CA SER A 530 -25.44 7.51 5.48
C SER A 530 -24.81 6.23 4.93
N ALA A 531 -25.61 5.31 4.39
CA ALA A 531 -25.11 4.10 3.75
C ALA A 531 -24.34 4.43 2.45
N TYR A 532 -24.87 5.31 1.59
CA TYR A 532 -24.19 5.76 0.37
C TYR A 532 -22.89 6.51 0.68
N LEU A 533 -22.93 7.42 1.66
CA LEU A 533 -21.73 8.15 2.07
C LEU A 533 -20.64 7.23 2.65
N ALA A 534 -21.03 6.21 3.42
CA ALA A 534 -20.08 5.27 4.00
C ALA A 534 -19.49 4.29 2.98
N THR A 535 -20.21 4.00 1.88
CA THR A 535 -19.78 3.00 0.89
C THR A 535 -19.23 3.64 -0.38
N LEU A 536 -19.99 4.57 -1.00
CA LEU A 536 -19.67 5.17 -2.29
C LEU A 536 -19.09 6.58 -2.18
N ASN A 537 -19.09 7.18 -0.97
CA ASN A 537 -18.66 8.55 -0.71
C ASN A 537 -19.39 9.61 -1.55
N ARG A 538 -20.65 9.34 -1.89
CA ARG A 538 -21.55 10.30 -2.53
C ARG A 538 -22.96 10.24 -1.94
N LEU A 539 -23.74 11.26 -2.18
CA LEU A 539 -25.17 11.21 -1.90
C LEU A 539 -25.91 10.31 -2.89
N PRO A 540 -26.99 9.65 -2.47
CA PRO A 540 -27.85 8.90 -3.38
C PRO A 540 -28.64 9.85 -4.29
N GLU A 541 -28.91 9.42 -5.50
CA GLU A 541 -29.85 10.10 -6.41
C GLU A 541 -31.31 9.97 -5.91
N PRO A 542 -32.21 10.88 -6.30
CA PRO A 542 -33.62 10.83 -5.88
C PRO A 542 -34.31 9.47 -6.12
N GLU A 543 -34.01 8.84 -7.24
CA GLU A 543 -34.53 7.53 -7.62
C GLU A 543 -33.99 6.41 -6.73
N GLU A 544 -32.72 6.50 -6.34
CA GLU A 544 -32.08 5.57 -5.41
C GLU A 544 -32.69 5.68 -4.00
N ILE A 545 -32.97 6.91 -3.55
CA ILE A 545 -33.64 7.14 -2.25
C ILE A 545 -35.04 6.49 -2.27
N GLU A 546 -35.84 6.70 -3.32
CA GLU A 546 -37.19 6.19 -3.38
C GLU A 546 -37.21 4.66 -3.42
N LEU A 547 -36.31 4.06 -4.20
CA LEU A 547 -36.17 2.60 -4.30
C LEU A 547 -35.93 1.97 -2.92
N PHE A 548 -34.96 2.51 -2.16
CA PHE A 548 -34.60 1.93 -0.86
C PHE A 548 -35.53 2.36 0.27
N ARG A 549 -36.17 3.53 0.19
CA ARG A 549 -37.19 3.96 1.13
C ARG A 549 -38.33 2.97 1.18
N SER A 550 -38.83 2.51 0.02
CA SER A 550 -39.89 1.51 -0.05
C SER A 550 -39.57 0.20 0.68
N ARG A 551 -38.28 -0.12 0.77
CA ARG A 551 -37.76 -1.31 1.47
C ARG A 551 -37.54 -1.11 2.97
N LEU A 552 -37.40 0.12 3.44
CA LEU A 552 -37.20 0.43 4.86
C LEU A 552 -38.48 0.81 5.56
N GLN A 553 -39.46 1.32 4.83
CA GLN A 553 -40.71 1.84 5.37
C GLN A 553 -41.45 0.83 6.27
N GLY A 554 -41.78 1.25 7.49
CA GLY A 554 -42.48 0.45 8.49
C GLY A 554 -41.65 -0.64 9.16
N ARG A 555 -40.37 -0.81 8.80
CA ARG A 555 -39.48 -1.79 9.44
C ARG A 555 -38.80 -1.21 10.65
N THR A 556 -38.66 -2.01 11.70
CA THR A 556 -38.02 -1.64 12.97
C THR A 556 -37.07 -2.75 13.45
N GLY A 557 -36.16 -2.42 14.39
CA GLY A 557 -35.28 -3.39 15.02
C GLY A 557 -34.49 -4.27 14.03
N GLY A 558 -34.55 -5.58 14.18
CA GLY A 558 -33.81 -6.54 13.35
C GLY A 558 -34.20 -6.52 11.87
N GLU A 559 -35.49 -6.29 11.54
CA GLU A 559 -35.90 -6.21 10.16
C GLU A 559 -35.33 -4.97 9.44
N ARG A 560 -35.27 -3.83 10.13
CA ARG A 560 -34.63 -2.63 9.63
C ARG A 560 -33.12 -2.83 9.43
N SER A 561 -32.46 -3.47 10.40
CA SER A 561 -31.04 -3.80 10.31
C SER A 561 -30.74 -4.71 9.10
N ASN A 562 -31.56 -5.73 8.88
CA ASN A 562 -31.40 -6.63 7.74
C ASN A 562 -31.65 -5.91 6.39
N ALA A 563 -32.61 -4.98 6.33
CA ALA A 563 -32.87 -4.20 5.13
C ALA A 563 -31.69 -3.26 4.79
N LEU A 564 -31.10 -2.61 5.80
CA LEU A 564 -29.88 -1.81 5.61
C LEU A 564 -28.65 -2.68 5.29
N GLY A 565 -28.52 -3.88 5.89
CA GLY A 565 -27.50 -4.85 5.49
C GLY A 565 -27.62 -5.25 4.02
N SER A 566 -28.85 -5.42 3.53
CA SER A 566 -29.10 -5.70 2.10
C SER A 566 -28.71 -4.50 1.20
N LEU A 567 -28.96 -3.26 1.63
CA LEU A 567 -28.50 -2.06 0.93
C LEU A 567 -26.98 -2.04 0.85
N TYR A 568 -26.28 -2.26 1.96
CA TYR A 568 -24.80 -2.35 1.99
C TYR A 568 -24.29 -3.42 1.03
N TRP A 569 -24.93 -4.59 0.99
CA TRP A 569 -24.56 -5.66 0.07
C TRP A 569 -24.65 -5.20 -1.40
N VAL A 570 -25.76 -4.52 -1.76
CA VAL A 570 -25.95 -3.99 -3.13
C VAL A 570 -24.85 -2.97 -3.46
N LEU A 571 -24.61 -2.01 -2.57
CA LEU A 571 -23.65 -0.94 -2.82
C LEU A 571 -22.21 -1.48 -2.92
N LEU A 572 -21.80 -2.38 -2.01
CA LEU A 572 -20.45 -2.95 -2.01
C LEU A 572 -20.19 -3.92 -3.18
N ASN A 573 -21.25 -4.49 -3.78
CA ASN A 573 -21.15 -5.30 -5.00
C ASN A 573 -21.33 -4.49 -6.29
N SER A 574 -21.63 -3.19 -6.20
CA SER A 574 -21.78 -2.34 -7.38
C SER A 574 -20.46 -2.15 -8.14
N THR A 575 -20.55 -1.90 -9.43
CA THR A 575 -19.39 -1.54 -10.26
C THR A 575 -18.75 -0.26 -9.75
N GLU A 576 -19.57 0.73 -9.36
CA GLU A 576 -19.12 2.01 -8.81
C GLU A 576 -18.21 1.83 -7.58
N PHE A 577 -18.54 0.89 -6.68
CA PHE A 577 -17.69 0.62 -5.52
C PHE A 577 -16.33 0.03 -5.91
N GLN A 578 -16.31 -0.86 -6.92
CA GLN A 578 -15.14 -1.65 -7.30
C GLN A 578 -14.17 -0.91 -8.21
N TRP A 579 -14.54 0.28 -8.68
CA TRP A 579 -13.73 1.09 -9.59
C TRP A 579 -13.38 2.44 -8.97
N ASN A 580 -12.17 2.91 -9.29
CA ASN A 580 -11.74 4.28 -9.08
C ASN A 580 -12.08 5.06 -10.35
N HIS A 581 -12.83 6.16 -10.21
CA HIS A 581 -13.36 6.94 -11.32
C HIS A 581 -13.43 8.42 -10.97
#